data_44527680688141ebca2f221cd55ea37d
#
_entry.id   44527680688141ebca2f221cd55ea37d
#
_cell.length_a   1.000
_cell.length_b   1.000
_cell.length_c   1.000
_cell.angle_alpha   90.00
_cell.angle_beta   90.00
_cell.angle_gamma   90.00
#
_symmetry.space_group_name_H-M   'P 1'
#
loop_
_entity.id
_entity.type
_entity.pdbx_description
1 polymer ?
#
loop_
_entity_poly.entity_id
_entity_poly.type
_entity_poly.pdbx_seq_one_letter_code
_entity_poly.pdbx_strand_id
1 'polypeptide(L)'
;MPYERKIINDPVFGFINIPKGLLYDIVRHPLLQRLTRIKQVGLSSVVYPGAQHTRFQHSLGAFHLMSEAITQLASKGNFIFDSEAEAVQAAILLHDIGHGPFSHVLEDTIVKGVSHEEISLMLMERMNKEMNGQLSLAIQIFKDEYPKRFLHQLVSGQLDMDRLDYLRRDSFYTGVTEGNIGSARIIKMLDVADDRLVIESKGIYSIENFLTARRLMYWQVYLHKTSVAYEKMLISTLLRAKELAS
;
A
#
# COMPACT_ATOMS: atom_id res chain seq x y z
N MET A 1 -10.12 -21.07 -21.84
CA MET A 1 -10.80 -21.38 -20.57
C MET A 1 -11.14 -20.05 -19.88
N PRO A 2 -12.30 -19.89 -19.23
CA PRO A 2 -12.57 -18.63 -18.52
C PRO A 2 -11.49 -18.47 -17.43
N TYR A 3 -10.86 -17.31 -17.38
CA TYR A 3 -9.92 -16.95 -16.31
C TYR A 3 -10.66 -17.08 -14.98
N GLU A 4 -10.34 -18.12 -14.22
CA GLU A 4 -10.91 -18.28 -12.89
C GLU A 4 -10.33 -17.17 -11.99
N ARG A 5 -11.21 -16.33 -11.45
CA ARG A 5 -10.87 -15.22 -10.59
C ARG A 5 -11.38 -15.51 -9.18
N LYS A 6 -10.65 -15.05 -8.17
CA LYS A 6 -11.21 -14.87 -6.83
C LYS A 6 -11.77 -13.46 -6.72
N ILE A 7 -13.03 -13.35 -6.33
CA ILE A 7 -13.68 -12.07 -6.11
C ILE A 7 -13.69 -11.81 -4.60
N ILE A 8 -13.24 -10.62 -4.21
CA ILE A 8 -13.29 -10.12 -2.82
C ILE A 8 -14.15 -8.86 -2.83
N ASN A 9 -15.11 -8.79 -1.91
CA ASN A 9 -15.92 -7.59 -1.74
C ASN A 9 -15.21 -6.62 -0.79
N ASP A 10 -14.87 -5.44 -1.30
CA ASP A 10 -14.21 -4.37 -0.56
C ASP A 10 -15.17 -3.18 -0.40
N PRO A 11 -15.34 -2.63 0.80
CA PRO A 11 -16.32 -1.57 1.04
C PRO A 11 -15.94 -0.23 0.39
N VAL A 12 -14.69 -0.03 -0.01
CA VAL A 12 -14.20 1.21 -0.64
C VAL A 12 -14.24 1.15 -2.16
N PHE A 13 -13.88 0.00 -2.75
CA PHE A 13 -13.76 -0.19 -4.20
C PHE A 13 -14.76 -1.17 -4.81
N GLY A 14 -15.59 -1.81 -4.00
CA GLY A 14 -16.53 -2.82 -4.47
C GLY A 14 -15.83 -4.17 -4.72
N PHE A 15 -15.97 -4.72 -5.92
CA PHE A 15 -15.44 -6.05 -6.22
C PHE A 15 -14.00 -5.98 -6.71
N ILE A 16 -13.08 -6.54 -5.92
CA ILE A 16 -11.68 -6.72 -6.29
C ILE A 16 -11.51 -8.11 -6.89
N ASN A 17 -11.00 -8.17 -8.12
CA ASN A 17 -10.79 -9.42 -8.86
C ASN A 17 -9.31 -9.81 -8.80
N ILE A 18 -9.00 -10.95 -8.22
CA ILE A 18 -7.65 -11.49 -8.14
C ILE A 18 -7.53 -12.64 -9.14
N PRO A 19 -6.65 -12.54 -10.16
CA PRO A 19 -6.38 -13.63 -11.09
C PRO A 19 -5.83 -14.86 -10.36
N LYS A 20 -6.21 -16.07 -10.78
CA LYS A 20 -5.56 -17.30 -10.31
C LYS A 20 -4.10 -17.33 -10.80
N GLY A 21 -3.25 -18.04 -10.10
CA GLY A 21 -1.82 -18.10 -10.33
C GLY A 21 -1.05 -17.35 -9.26
N LEU A 22 0.09 -16.76 -9.63
CA LEU A 22 1.02 -16.12 -8.70
C LEU A 22 0.34 -15.12 -7.73
N LEU A 23 -0.49 -14.23 -8.25
CA LEU A 23 -1.16 -13.20 -7.43
C LEU A 23 -2.12 -13.82 -6.40
N TYR A 24 -2.84 -14.87 -6.78
CA TYR A 24 -3.72 -15.57 -5.84
C TYR A 24 -2.92 -16.34 -4.79
N ASP A 25 -1.81 -16.94 -5.16
CA ASP A 25 -0.93 -17.66 -4.24
C ASP A 25 -0.27 -16.70 -3.24
N ILE A 26 0.14 -15.50 -3.70
CA ILE A 26 0.59 -14.42 -2.82
C ILE A 26 -0.49 -14.05 -1.81
N VAL A 27 -1.73 -13.82 -2.27
CA VAL A 27 -2.84 -13.42 -1.40
C VAL A 27 -3.13 -14.48 -0.34
N ARG A 28 -2.97 -15.76 -0.65
CA ARG A 28 -3.16 -16.88 0.32
C ARG A 28 -1.96 -17.13 1.21
N HIS A 29 -0.80 -16.56 0.89
CA HIS A 29 0.43 -16.85 1.60
C HIS A 29 0.34 -16.41 3.08
N PRO A 30 0.78 -17.23 4.05
CA PRO A 30 0.66 -16.93 5.47
C PRO A 30 1.28 -15.57 5.87
N LEU A 31 2.39 -15.19 5.24
CA LEU A 31 3.04 -13.90 5.51
C LEU A 31 2.16 -12.71 5.12
N LEU A 32 1.43 -12.76 4.00
CA LEU A 32 0.48 -11.72 3.65
C LEU A 32 -0.80 -11.81 4.50
N GLN A 33 -1.29 -13.03 4.76
CA GLN A 33 -2.47 -13.25 5.60
C GLN A 33 -2.27 -12.73 7.05
N ARG A 34 -1.05 -12.64 7.54
CA ARG A 34 -0.71 -12.00 8.81
C ARG A 34 -1.26 -10.56 8.90
N LEU A 35 -1.26 -9.83 7.78
CA LEU A 35 -1.75 -8.45 7.70
C LEU A 35 -3.25 -8.30 8.00
N THR A 36 -4.03 -9.39 7.96
CA THR A 36 -5.46 -9.39 8.35
C THR A 36 -5.66 -9.07 9.84
N ARG A 37 -4.60 -9.18 10.65
CA ARG A 37 -4.63 -8.90 12.10
C ARG A 37 -3.88 -7.63 12.48
N ILE A 38 -3.35 -6.89 11.50
CA ILE A 38 -2.59 -5.66 11.72
C ILE A 38 -3.43 -4.48 11.20
N LYS A 39 -3.80 -3.58 12.11
CA LYS A 39 -4.57 -2.38 11.76
C LYS A 39 -3.73 -1.41 10.95
N GLN A 40 -4.36 -0.79 9.93
CA GLN A 40 -3.70 0.19 9.06
C GLN A 40 -3.24 1.42 9.83
N VAL A 41 -4.12 2.01 10.61
CA VAL A 41 -3.87 3.28 11.32
C VAL A 41 -3.61 3.09 12.82
N GLY A 42 -3.09 1.93 13.21
CA GLY A 42 -2.59 1.65 14.55
C GLY A 42 -3.59 1.99 15.66
N LEU A 43 -3.21 2.92 16.55
CA LEU A 43 -4.00 3.33 17.71
C LEU A 43 -5.03 4.42 17.40
N SER A 44 -5.14 4.89 16.17
CA SER A 44 -6.10 5.94 15.81
C SER A 44 -7.56 5.55 16.07
N SER A 45 -7.84 4.24 16.22
CA SER A 45 -9.18 3.76 16.63
C SER A 45 -9.64 4.24 18.01
N VAL A 46 -8.76 4.78 18.86
CA VAL A 46 -9.14 5.42 20.14
C VAL A 46 -9.88 6.74 19.91
N VAL A 47 -9.64 7.39 18.77
CA VAL A 47 -10.32 8.62 18.35
C VAL A 47 -11.40 8.31 17.32
N TYR A 48 -11.11 7.42 16.39
CA TYR A 48 -11.97 7.03 15.27
C TYR A 48 -12.39 5.56 15.43
N PRO A 49 -13.48 5.25 16.16
CA PRO A 49 -13.85 3.85 16.45
C PRO A 49 -14.10 3.00 15.20
N GLY A 50 -14.49 3.62 14.08
CA GLY A 50 -14.65 2.96 12.77
C GLY A 50 -13.35 2.56 12.09
N ALA A 51 -12.20 3.11 12.51
CA ALA A 51 -10.88 2.85 11.91
C ALA A 51 -10.32 1.49 12.35
N GLN A 52 -11.00 0.42 11.94
CA GLN A 52 -10.68 -0.98 12.28
C GLN A 52 -10.09 -1.76 11.09
N HIS A 53 -9.99 -1.13 9.91
CA HIS A 53 -9.47 -1.76 8.70
C HIS A 53 -8.00 -2.16 8.86
N THR A 54 -7.65 -3.19 8.11
CA THR A 54 -6.36 -3.87 8.23
C THR A 54 -5.43 -3.53 7.07
N ARG A 55 -4.14 -3.74 7.26
CA ARG A 55 -3.14 -3.62 6.18
C ARG A 55 -3.41 -4.59 5.03
N PHE A 56 -4.01 -5.74 5.31
CA PHE A 56 -4.46 -6.66 4.26
C PHE A 56 -5.50 -6.03 3.33
N GLN A 57 -6.50 -5.35 3.89
CA GLN A 57 -7.52 -4.64 3.10
C GLN A 57 -6.90 -3.51 2.27
N HIS A 58 -5.93 -2.79 2.85
CA HIS A 58 -5.14 -1.79 2.16
C HIS A 58 -4.35 -2.40 0.99
N SER A 59 -3.57 -3.46 1.22
CA SER A 59 -2.81 -4.13 0.16
C SER A 59 -3.71 -4.58 -1.00
N LEU A 60 -4.90 -5.09 -0.72
CA LEU A 60 -5.88 -5.46 -1.75
C LEU A 60 -6.42 -4.25 -2.53
N GLY A 61 -6.70 -3.14 -1.84
CA GLY A 61 -7.16 -1.93 -2.49
C GLY A 61 -6.08 -1.27 -3.35
N ALA A 62 -4.84 -1.21 -2.86
CA ALA A 62 -3.69 -0.75 -3.63
C ALA A 62 -3.45 -1.63 -4.88
N PHE A 63 -3.60 -2.95 -4.74
CA PHE A 63 -3.58 -3.89 -5.88
C PHE A 63 -4.68 -3.59 -6.90
N HIS A 64 -5.91 -3.31 -6.45
CA HIS A 64 -7.01 -2.96 -7.35
C HIS A 64 -6.69 -1.69 -8.15
N LEU A 65 -6.23 -0.63 -7.49
CA LEU A 65 -5.83 0.61 -8.16
C LEU A 65 -4.64 0.39 -9.11
N MET A 66 -3.68 -0.46 -8.75
CA MET A 66 -2.57 -0.84 -9.62
C MET A 66 -3.08 -1.50 -10.90
N SER A 67 -4.04 -2.41 -10.80
CA SER A 67 -4.64 -3.08 -11.97
C SER A 67 -5.33 -2.07 -12.90
N GLU A 68 -6.03 -1.09 -12.33
CA GLU A 68 -6.65 -0.01 -13.10
C GLU A 68 -5.60 0.90 -13.76
N ALA A 69 -4.53 1.26 -13.03
CA ALA A 69 -3.44 2.09 -13.53
C ALA A 69 -2.70 1.43 -14.73
N ILE A 70 -2.36 0.14 -14.60
CA ILE A 70 -1.74 -0.63 -15.69
C ILE A 70 -2.63 -0.64 -16.94
N THR A 71 -3.92 -0.95 -16.75
CA THR A 71 -4.89 -0.98 -17.84
C THR A 71 -5.00 0.38 -18.52
N GLN A 72 -5.03 1.46 -17.73
CA GLN A 72 -5.10 2.82 -18.25
C GLN A 72 -3.84 3.21 -19.03
N LEU A 73 -2.66 2.94 -18.48
CA LEU A 73 -1.39 3.25 -19.15
C LEU A 73 -1.22 2.45 -20.45
N ALA A 74 -1.57 1.17 -20.46
CA ALA A 74 -1.56 0.34 -21.65
C ALA A 74 -2.53 0.88 -22.73
N SER A 75 -3.72 1.34 -22.34
CA SER A 75 -4.71 1.93 -23.25
C SER A 75 -4.23 3.21 -23.93
N LYS A 76 -3.25 3.90 -23.34
CA LYS A 76 -2.60 5.09 -23.90
C LYS A 76 -1.38 4.77 -24.78
N GLY A 77 -1.10 3.50 -25.01
CA GLY A 77 0.01 3.05 -25.86
C GLY A 77 1.33 2.85 -25.11
N ASN A 78 1.34 2.98 -23.78
CA ASN A 78 2.52 2.63 -23.00
C ASN A 78 2.68 1.12 -22.97
N PHE A 79 3.79 0.62 -23.51
CA PHE A 79 4.01 -0.81 -23.63
C PHE A 79 4.42 -1.43 -22.28
N ILE A 80 3.59 -2.32 -21.77
CA ILE A 80 3.80 -3.07 -20.52
C ILE A 80 3.61 -4.56 -20.85
N PHE A 81 4.65 -5.38 -20.63
CA PHE A 81 4.54 -6.82 -20.80
C PHE A 81 3.62 -7.44 -19.73
N ASP A 82 2.98 -8.56 -20.04
CA ASP A 82 2.15 -9.28 -19.06
C ASP A 82 2.95 -9.65 -17.80
N SER A 83 4.22 -10.05 -17.97
CA SER A 83 5.13 -10.32 -16.85
C SER A 83 5.46 -9.09 -15.99
N GLU A 84 5.57 -7.90 -16.59
CA GLU A 84 5.76 -6.64 -15.88
C GLU A 84 4.48 -6.24 -15.13
N ALA A 85 3.33 -6.42 -15.76
CA ALA A 85 2.03 -6.17 -15.15
C ALA A 85 1.81 -7.06 -13.91
N GLU A 86 2.07 -8.35 -14.02
CA GLU A 86 1.98 -9.29 -12.89
C GLU A 86 3.01 -8.96 -11.80
N ALA A 87 4.23 -8.61 -12.17
CA ALA A 87 5.30 -8.28 -11.22
C ALA A 87 5.02 -6.99 -10.43
N VAL A 88 4.54 -5.91 -11.07
CA VAL A 88 4.22 -4.67 -10.35
C VAL A 88 2.97 -4.83 -9.48
N GLN A 89 2.01 -5.67 -9.89
CA GLN A 89 0.87 -6.07 -9.05
C GLN A 89 1.33 -6.90 -7.83
N ALA A 90 2.28 -7.80 -8.00
CA ALA A 90 2.88 -8.54 -6.88
C ALA A 90 3.66 -7.60 -5.95
N ALA A 91 4.41 -6.65 -6.49
CA ALA A 91 5.16 -5.65 -5.71
C ALA A 91 4.23 -4.82 -4.82
N ILE A 92 3.12 -4.30 -5.36
CA ILE A 92 2.16 -3.52 -4.57
C ILE A 92 1.38 -4.37 -3.55
N LEU A 93 1.10 -5.64 -3.83
CA LEU A 93 0.52 -6.54 -2.82
C LEU A 93 1.44 -6.74 -1.62
N LEU A 94 2.75 -6.71 -1.84
CA LEU A 94 3.77 -7.06 -0.86
C LEU A 94 4.48 -5.85 -0.24
N HIS A 95 4.21 -4.61 -0.71
CA HIS A 95 4.96 -3.42 -0.28
C HIS A 95 4.95 -3.23 1.24
N ASP A 96 3.82 -3.52 1.89
CA ASP A 96 3.57 -3.34 3.33
C ASP A 96 3.76 -4.62 4.16
N ILE A 97 4.25 -5.72 3.55
CA ILE A 97 4.33 -7.03 4.22
C ILE A 97 5.27 -7.02 5.44
N GLY A 98 6.22 -6.08 5.50
CA GLY A 98 7.17 -5.92 6.61
C GLY A 98 6.59 -5.27 7.86
N HIS A 99 5.43 -4.64 7.76
CA HIS A 99 4.82 -4.00 8.90
C HIS A 99 4.43 -4.97 10.02
N GLY A 100 4.76 -4.58 11.27
CA GLY A 100 4.31 -5.22 12.50
C GLY A 100 3.06 -4.57 13.10
N PRO A 101 2.50 -5.12 14.18
CA PRO A 101 1.49 -4.42 14.97
C PRO A 101 2.05 -3.09 15.50
N PHE A 102 1.27 -2.02 15.40
CA PHE A 102 1.72 -0.66 15.82
C PHE A 102 3.03 -0.20 15.17
N SER A 103 3.24 -0.53 13.95
CA SER A 103 4.46 -0.50 13.14
C SER A 103 5.52 0.52 13.53
N HIS A 104 5.22 1.82 13.46
CA HIS A 104 6.17 2.88 13.81
C HIS A 104 6.61 2.84 15.28
N VAL A 105 5.72 2.43 16.19
CA VAL A 105 6.07 2.26 17.61
C VAL A 105 7.10 1.16 17.81
N LEU A 106 7.00 0.05 17.08
CA LEU A 106 7.95 -1.07 17.20
C LEU A 106 9.29 -0.76 16.55
N GLU A 107 9.31 -0.03 15.46
CA GLU A 107 10.54 0.43 14.78
C GLU A 107 11.39 1.29 15.72
N ASP A 108 10.75 2.19 16.48
CA ASP A 108 11.42 3.06 17.44
C ASP A 108 11.87 2.36 18.73
N THR A 109 11.30 1.20 19.07
CA THR A 109 11.49 0.58 20.40
C THR A 109 12.18 -0.77 20.40
N ILE A 110 11.66 -1.73 19.62
CA ILE A 110 12.08 -3.13 19.66
C ILE A 110 13.06 -3.44 18.55
N VAL A 111 12.80 -2.99 17.33
CA VAL A 111 13.58 -3.30 16.12
C VAL A 111 14.29 -2.04 15.64
N LYS A 112 15.14 -1.48 16.50
CA LYS A 112 15.87 -0.24 16.18
C LYS A 112 16.78 -0.40 14.96
N GLY A 113 16.66 0.53 14.01
CA GLY A 113 17.54 0.64 12.86
C GLY A 113 17.20 -0.27 11.68
N VAL A 114 16.05 -0.93 11.70
CA VAL A 114 15.54 -1.71 10.55
C VAL A 114 14.15 -1.15 10.17
N SER A 115 14.04 -0.64 8.95
CA SER A 115 12.78 -0.11 8.45
C SER A 115 11.80 -1.23 8.06
N HIS A 116 10.50 -0.90 8.04
CA HIS A 116 9.50 -1.84 7.52
C HIS A 116 9.73 -2.19 6.03
N GLU A 117 10.35 -1.30 5.25
CA GLU A 117 10.71 -1.54 3.86
C GLU A 117 11.80 -2.62 3.74
N GLU A 118 12.84 -2.56 4.60
CA GLU A 118 13.88 -3.59 4.67
C GLU A 118 13.30 -4.94 5.09
N ILE A 119 12.38 -4.95 6.07
CA ILE A 119 11.66 -6.17 6.47
C ILE A 119 10.78 -6.68 5.34
N SER A 120 10.09 -5.79 4.61
CA SER A 120 9.30 -6.16 3.43
C SER A 120 10.17 -6.87 2.40
N LEU A 121 11.32 -6.31 2.08
CA LEU A 121 12.27 -6.90 1.14
C LEU A 121 12.76 -8.28 1.60
N MET A 122 13.15 -8.42 2.87
CA MET A 122 13.57 -9.72 3.43
C MET A 122 12.45 -10.78 3.31
N LEU A 123 11.21 -10.39 3.59
CA LEU A 123 10.07 -11.29 3.48
C LEU A 123 9.74 -11.63 2.02
N MET A 124 9.83 -10.66 1.10
CA MET A 124 9.68 -10.89 -0.34
C MET A 124 10.75 -11.85 -0.88
N GLU A 125 12.01 -11.70 -0.47
CA GLU A 125 13.10 -12.60 -0.86
C GLU A 125 12.89 -14.02 -0.33
N ARG A 126 12.39 -14.16 0.90
CA ARG A 126 12.01 -15.45 1.46
C ARG A 126 10.88 -16.10 0.66
N MET A 127 9.80 -15.36 0.39
CA MET A 127 8.68 -15.84 -0.44
C MET A 127 9.15 -16.21 -1.85
N ASN A 128 10.07 -15.43 -2.42
CA ASN A 128 10.63 -15.71 -3.75
C ASN A 128 11.34 -17.08 -3.80
N LYS A 129 12.07 -17.44 -2.75
CA LYS A 129 12.68 -18.79 -2.64
C LYS A 129 11.61 -19.89 -2.54
N GLU A 130 10.58 -19.67 -1.72
CA GLU A 130 9.46 -20.61 -1.53
C GLU A 130 8.64 -20.77 -2.83
N MET A 131 8.58 -19.72 -3.68
CA MET A 131 7.87 -19.69 -4.97
C MET A 131 8.78 -19.90 -6.19
N ASN A 132 9.94 -20.53 -6.02
CA ASN A 132 10.86 -20.88 -7.11
C ASN A 132 11.29 -19.71 -8.02
N GLY A 133 11.49 -18.52 -7.45
CA GLY A 133 12.00 -17.35 -8.18
C GLY A 133 10.94 -16.51 -8.88
N GLN A 134 9.65 -16.80 -8.72
CA GLN A 134 8.56 -16.10 -9.42
C GLN A 134 8.40 -14.63 -9.01
N LEU A 135 8.93 -14.22 -7.86
CA LEU A 135 8.89 -12.83 -7.39
C LEU A 135 10.12 -11.99 -7.78
N SER A 136 11.08 -12.55 -8.52
CA SER A 136 12.34 -11.87 -8.82
C SER A 136 12.15 -10.53 -9.52
N LEU A 137 11.24 -10.44 -10.49
CA LEU A 137 10.95 -9.19 -11.19
C LEU A 137 10.20 -8.20 -10.26
N ALA A 138 9.28 -8.67 -9.44
CA ALA A 138 8.58 -7.84 -8.46
C ALA A 138 9.55 -7.20 -7.46
N ILE A 139 10.57 -7.96 -7.01
CA ILE A 139 11.62 -7.46 -6.12
C ILE A 139 12.48 -6.41 -6.81
N GLN A 140 12.85 -6.60 -8.09
CA GLN A 140 13.60 -5.60 -8.87
C GLN A 140 12.80 -4.29 -9.02
N ILE A 141 11.51 -4.38 -9.31
CA ILE A 141 10.62 -3.22 -9.40
C ILE A 141 10.51 -2.52 -8.03
N PHE A 142 10.31 -3.29 -6.96
CA PHE A 142 10.23 -2.74 -5.61
C PHE A 142 11.50 -1.98 -5.20
N LYS A 143 12.68 -2.45 -5.59
CA LYS A 143 13.99 -1.86 -5.29
C LYS A 143 14.40 -0.70 -6.21
N ASP A 144 13.58 -0.29 -7.19
CA ASP A 144 13.95 0.65 -8.27
C ASP A 144 15.17 0.19 -9.10
N GLU A 145 15.36 -1.12 -9.22
CA GLU A 145 16.46 -1.72 -10.00
C GLU A 145 16.01 -2.15 -11.42
N TYR A 146 14.74 -2.01 -11.75
CA TYR A 146 14.20 -2.34 -13.06
C TYR A 146 14.25 -1.14 -14.02
N PRO A 147 14.62 -1.33 -15.31
CA PRO A 147 14.82 -0.21 -16.25
C PRO A 147 13.61 0.72 -16.41
N LYS A 148 12.38 0.19 -16.44
CA LYS A 148 11.15 1.00 -16.52
C LYS A 148 10.80 1.59 -15.16
N ARG A 149 11.36 2.76 -14.87
CA ARG A 149 11.21 3.43 -13.55
C ARG A 149 9.79 3.81 -13.18
N PHE A 150 8.94 4.07 -14.17
CA PHE A 150 7.53 4.39 -13.89
C PHE A 150 6.81 3.23 -13.17
N LEU A 151 7.22 1.96 -13.36
CA LEU A 151 6.65 0.82 -12.63
C LEU A 151 6.95 0.90 -11.13
N HIS A 152 8.19 1.25 -10.75
CA HIS A 152 8.50 1.52 -9.35
C HIS A 152 7.72 2.72 -8.82
N GLN A 153 7.59 3.80 -9.59
CA GLN A 153 6.85 5.00 -9.20
C GLN A 153 5.35 4.75 -8.96
N LEU A 154 4.77 3.72 -9.57
CA LEU A 154 3.41 3.27 -9.27
C LEU A 154 3.31 2.58 -7.89
N VAL A 155 4.40 1.96 -7.41
CA VAL A 155 4.48 1.28 -6.10
C VAL A 155 4.90 2.27 -5.00
N SER A 156 5.95 3.05 -5.27
CA SER A 156 6.53 4.02 -4.33
C SER A 156 6.95 5.29 -5.07
N GLY A 157 6.14 6.34 -4.99
CA GLY A 157 6.36 7.60 -5.68
C GLY A 157 5.62 8.76 -5.01
N GLN A 158 5.49 9.87 -5.71
CA GLN A 158 4.71 11.01 -5.19
C GLN A 158 3.20 10.79 -5.35
N LEU A 159 2.81 10.00 -6.34
CA LEU A 159 1.44 9.70 -6.70
C LEU A 159 1.33 8.20 -7.03
N ASP A 160 1.53 7.38 -6.03
CA ASP A 160 1.51 5.92 -6.11
C ASP A 160 0.16 5.33 -5.70
N MET A 161 0.00 4.04 -5.97
CA MET A 161 -1.25 3.33 -5.67
C MET A 161 -1.44 3.09 -4.17
N ASP A 162 -0.35 3.06 -3.40
CA ASP A 162 -0.36 3.05 -1.94
C ASP A 162 -1.08 4.29 -1.39
N ARG A 163 -0.61 5.49 -1.75
CA ARG A 163 -1.21 6.77 -1.29
C ARG A 163 -2.65 6.93 -1.74
N LEU A 164 -2.97 6.52 -2.97
CA LEU A 164 -4.32 6.61 -3.51
C LEU A 164 -5.30 5.68 -2.76
N ASP A 165 -4.84 4.49 -2.32
CA ASP A 165 -5.67 3.62 -1.51
C ASP A 165 -5.82 4.15 -0.10
N TYR A 166 -4.69 4.36 0.63
CA TYR A 166 -4.81 4.63 2.06
C TYR A 166 -5.54 5.95 2.35
N LEU A 167 -5.34 7.00 1.56
CA LEU A 167 -6.07 8.25 1.77
C LEU A 167 -7.59 8.04 1.65
N ARG A 168 -8.03 7.35 0.62
CA ARG A 168 -9.44 7.07 0.41
C ARG A 168 -10.01 6.09 1.43
N ARG A 169 -9.25 5.04 1.75
CA ARG A 169 -9.65 4.00 2.71
C ARG A 169 -9.71 4.55 4.13
N ASP A 170 -8.69 5.28 4.55
CA ASP A 170 -8.64 5.88 5.88
C ASP A 170 -9.74 6.94 6.05
N SER A 171 -9.99 7.75 5.02
CA SER A 171 -11.14 8.68 4.98
C SER A 171 -12.46 7.95 5.22
N PHE A 172 -12.70 6.85 4.50
CA PHE A 172 -13.91 6.05 4.63
C PHE A 172 -14.08 5.50 6.06
N TYR A 173 -13.05 4.87 6.60
CA TYR A 173 -13.14 4.20 7.91
C TYR A 173 -13.05 5.13 9.11
N THR A 174 -12.41 6.29 8.98
CA THR A 174 -12.39 7.32 10.03
C THR A 174 -13.62 8.22 9.99
N GLY A 175 -14.31 8.31 8.85
CA GLY A 175 -15.39 9.27 8.61
C GLY A 175 -14.89 10.70 8.35
N VAL A 176 -13.57 10.89 8.14
CA VAL A 176 -12.98 12.20 7.80
C VAL A 176 -13.07 12.42 6.30
N THR A 177 -14.07 13.18 5.87
CA THR A 177 -14.43 13.34 4.45
C THR A 177 -13.39 14.11 3.63
N GLU A 178 -12.52 14.88 4.26
CA GLU A 178 -11.44 15.63 3.63
C GLU A 178 -10.40 14.75 2.94
N GLY A 179 -10.31 13.47 3.35
CA GLY A 179 -9.46 12.48 2.69
C GLY A 179 -10.08 11.87 1.40
N ASN A 180 -11.30 12.24 1.05
CA ASN A 180 -11.96 11.70 -0.14
C ASN A 180 -11.35 12.29 -1.41
N ILE A 181 -10.57 11.49 -2.13
CA ILE A 181 -9.89 11.83 -3.37
C ILE A 181 -10.54 11.12 -4.56
N GLY A 182 -10.53 11.76 -5.71
CA GLY A 182 -11.01 11.19 -6.97
C GLY A 182 -9.99 10.24 -7.61
N SER A 183 -9.62 9.14 -6.94
CA SER A 183 -8.58 8.20 -7.40
C SER A 183 -8.81 7.70 -8.84
N ALA A 184 -10.05 7.37 -9.20
CA ALA A 184 -10.39 6.93 -10.55
C ALA A 184 -10.10 8.02 -11.62
N ARG A 185 -10.33 9.30 -11.31
CA ARG A 185 -10.00 10.39 -12.20
C ARG A 185 -8.48 10.59 -12.29
N ILE A 186 -7.78 10.51 -11.18
CA ILE A 186 -6.32 10.60 -11.14
C ILE A 186 -5.71 9.51 -12.04
N ILE A 187 -6.14 8.25 -11.88
CA ILE A 187 -5.66 7.13 -12.69
C ILE A 187 -5.92 7.37 -14.19
N LYS A 188 -7.09 7.90 -14.56
CA LYS A 188 -7.39 8.25 -15.96
C LYS A 188 -6.46 9.32 -16.53
N MET A 189 -5.88 10.16 -15.70
CA MET A 189 -4.94 11.21 -16.12
C MET A 189 -3.46 10.78 -16.08
N LEU A 190 -3.16 9.58 -15.54
CA LEU A 190 -1.81 9.01 -15.57
C LEU A 190 -1.34 8.77 -17.00
N ASP A 191 -0.07 9.07 -17.24
CA ASP A 191 0.65 8.75 -18.46
C ASP A 191 2.14 8.53 -18.15
N VAL A 192 2.93 8.17 -19.17
CA VAL A 192 4.38 8.01 -19.06
C VAL A 192 5.07 8.94 -20.06
N ALA A 193 6.05 9.70 -19.61
CA ALA A 193 6.93 10.50 -20.44
C ALA A 193 8.38 10.32 -19.94
N ASP A 194 9.29 10.06 -20.87
CA ASP A 194 10.72 9.83 -20.56
C ASP A 194 10.94 8.80 -19.44
N ASP A 195 10.20 7.69 -19.51
CA ASP A 195 10.20 6.60 -18.53
C ASP A 195 9.78 7.02 -17.09
N ARG A 196 9.10 8.13 -16.97
CA ARG A 196 8.56 8.65 -15.70
C ARG A 196 7.05 8.72 -15.73
N LEU A 197 6.44 8.42 -14.58
CA LEU A 197 5.02 8.61 -14.37
C LEU A 197 4.71 10.13 -14.37
N VAL A 198 3.77 10.53 -15.21
CA VAL A 198 3.31 11.92 -15.33
C VAL A 198 1.79 12.00 -15.26
N ILE A 199 1.29 13.22 -15.08
CA ILE A 199 -0.14 13.53 -15.11
C ILE A 199 -0.41 14.48 -16.28
N GLU A 200 -1.41 14.17 -17.08
CA GLU A 200 -1.92 15.10 -18.10
C GLU A 200 -2.35 16.43 -17.45
N SER A 201 -2.07 17.55 -18.11
CA SER A 201 -2.36 18.91 -17.58
C SER A 201 -3.82 19.12 -17.15
N LYS A 202 -4.78 18.46 -17.83
CA LYS A 202 -6.19 18.51 -17.45
C LYS A 202 -6.52 17.83 -16.11
N GLY A 203 -5.56 17.10 -15.51
CA GLY A 203 -5.64 16.46 -14.21
C GLY A 203 -5.22 17.36 -13.04
N ILE A 204 -4.71 18.58 -13.28
CA ILE A 204 -4.09 19.43 -12.25
C ILE A 204 -4.96 19.64 -11.01
N TYR A 205 -6.26 19.93 -11.18
CA TYR A 205 -7.18 20.10 -10.04
C TYR A 205 -7.37 18.85 -9.20
N SER A 206 -7.25 17.66 -9.82
CA SER A 206 -7.32 16.39 -9.07
C SER A 206 -6.06 16.18 -8.23
N ILE A 207 -4.91 16.66 -8.71
CA ILE A 207 -3.64 16.61 -7.96
C ILE A 207 -3.64 17.62 -6.83
N GLU A 208 -4.12 18.84 -7.06
CA GLU A 208 -4.29 19.85 -6.00
C GLU A 208 -5.20 19.33 -4.88
N ASN A 209 -6.34 18.71 -5.25
CA ASN A 209 -7.22 18.07 -4.28
C ASN A 209 -6.52 16.94 -3.51
N PHE A 210 -5.77 16.08 -4.20
CA PHE A 210 -4.98 15.00 -3.60
C PHE A 210 -3.97 15.54 -2.58
N LEU A 211 -3.21 16.56 -2.92
CA LEU A 211 -2.23 17.18 -2.03
C LEU A 211 -2.90 17.82 -0.81
N THR A 212 -4.03 18.49 -1.02
CA THR A 212 -4.83 19.10 0.06
C THR A 212 -5.41 18.02 0.97
N ALA A 213 -6.04 16.99 0.42
CA ALA A 213 -6.60 15.87 1.16
C ALA A 213 -5.52 15.16 2.00
N ARG A 214 -4.35 14.88 1.41
CA ARG A 214 -3.21 14.30 2.12
C ARG A 214 -2.82 15.15 3.32
N ARG A 215 -2.64 16.46 3.14
CA ARG A 215 -2.29 17.39 4.23
C ARG A 215 -3.34 17.36 5.35
N LEU A 216 -4.63 17.39 5.00
CA LEU A 216 -5.72 17.39 5.97
C LEU A 216 -5.81 16.07 6.73
N MET A 217 -5.63 14.92 6.05
CA MET A 217 -5.59 13.62 6.71
C MET A 217 -4.41 13.49 7.67
N TYR A 218 -3.22 14.02 7.31
CA TYR A 218 -2.09 14.06 8.23
C TYR A 218 -2.45 14.85 9.50
N TRP A 219 -3.08 16.01 9.35
CA TRP A 219 -3.45 16.86 10.46
C TRP A 219 -4.55 16.26 11.33
N GLN A 220 -5.61 15.78 10.71
CA GLN A 220 -6.80 15.33 11.44
C GLN A 220 -6.67 13.89 11.97
N VAL A 221 -6.02 12.99 11.22
CA VAL A 221 -5.98 11.55 11.54
C VAL A 221 -4.61 11.14 12.05
N TYR A 222 -3.58 11.22 11.21
CA TYR A 222 -2.29 10.58 11.51
C TYR A 222 -1.50 11.29 12.62
N LEU A 223 -1.64 12.60 12.73
CA LEU A 223 -1.01 13.41 13.78
C LEU A 223 -2.02 13.91 14.81
N HIS A 224 -3.18 13.26 14.93
CA HIS A 224 -4.16 13.64 15.95
C HIS A 224 -3.55 13.50 17.34
N LYS A 225 -3.61 14.59 18.12
CA LYS A 225 -2.93 14.69 19.43
C LYS A 225 -3.18 13.52 20.38
N THR A 226 -4.42 13.02 20.43
CA THR A 226 -4.77 11.88 21.27
C THR A 226 -4.13 10.59 20.74
N SER A 227 -4.18 10.32 19.45
CA SER A 227 -3.54 9.13 18.85
C SER A 227 -2.04 9.14 19.12
N VAL A 228 -1.37 10.27 18.89
CA VAL A 228 0.06 10.45 19.17
C VAL A 228 0.37 10.27 20.66
N ALA A 229 -0.49 10.74 21.56
CA ALA A 229 -0.31 10.53 23.00
C ALA A 229 -0.35 9.04 23.37
N TYR A 230 -1.30 8.28 22.84
CA TYR A 230 -1.38 6.82 23.04
C TYR A 230 -0.17 6.08 22.46
N GLU A 231 0.32 6.49 21.29
CA GLU A 231 1.54 5.92 20.72
C GLU A 231 2.76 6.17 21.60
N LYS A 232 2.93 7.40 22.11
CA LYS A 232 4.03 7.73 23.03
C LYS A 232 3.92 6.98 24.37
N MET A 233 2.72 6.77 24.88
CA MET A 233 2.50 5.92 26.06
C MET A 233 2.91 4.48 25.79
N LEU A 234 2.56 3.92 24.64
CA LEU A 234 2.94 2.57 24.26
C LEU A 234 4.46 2.46 24.10
N ILE A 235 5.13 3.43 23.44
CA ILE A 235 6.58 3.51 23.34
C ILE A 235 7.23 3.46 24.74
N SER A 236 6.80 4.33 25.65
CA SER A 236 7.33 4.40 27.01
C SER A 236 7.13 3.08 27.77
N THR A 237 5.97 2.47 27.60
CA THR A 237 5.65 1.15 28.23
C THR A 237 6.57 0.04 27.72
N LEU A 238 6.79 -0.02 26.39
CA LEU A 238 7.65 -1.03 25.78
C LEU A 238 9.13 -0.83 26.15
N LEU A 239 9.60 0.40 26.21
CA LEU A 239 10.95 0.71 26.66
C LEU A 239 11.16 0.30 28.12
N ARG A 240 10.18 0.59 29.01
CA ARG A 240 10.22 0.17 30.40
C ARG A 240 10.18 -1.35 30.54
N ALA A 241 9.35 -2.03 29.78
CA ALA A 241 9.31 -3.49 29.78
C ALA A 241 10.65 -4.10 29.34
N LYS A 242 11.30 -3.51 28.35
CA LYS A 242 12.62 -3.93 27.89
C LYS A 242 13.71 -3.76 28.98
N GLU A 243 13.70 -2.63 29.70
CA GLU A 243 14.60 -2.41 30.84
C GLU A 243 14.41 -3.44 31.98
N LEU A 244 13.17 -3.86 32.22
CA LEU A 244 12.87 -4.82 33.28
C LEU A 244 13.15 -6.28 32.89
N ALA A 245 13.28 -6.56 31.58
CA ALA A 245 13.55 -7.88 31.04
C ALA A 245 15.06 -8.12 30.78
N SER A 246 15.87 -7.08 30.81
CA SER A 246 17.36 -7.12 30.67
C SER A 246 18.03 -7.19 32.04
#